data_b407d91416d165ba4363d553fdccd3d1
#
_entry.id   b407d91416d165ba4363d553fdccd3d1
#
_cell.length_a   1.000
_cell.length_b   1.000
_cell.length_c   1.000
_cell.angle_alpha   90.00
_cell.angle_beta   90.00
_cell.angle_gamma   90.00
#
_symmetry.space_group_name_H-M   'P 1'
#
loop_
_entity.id
_entity.type
_entity.pdbx_description
1 polymer ?
#
loop_
_entity_poly.entity_id
_entity_poly.type
_entity_poly.pdbx_seq_one_letter_code
_entity_poly.pdbx_strand_id
1 'polypeptide(L)'
;SRGLGDVYKRQFPDFPECMTQGENMQDAYEMAWDALGLAVVSRIENREALPPVTEPYAVTLDPDTFCVVVPFDLISYQKKHNSKAVKKTLSIPEWLNEAATDRNVNFSQVLQDALLQKLNQ
;
A
#
# COMPACT_ATOMS: atom_id res chain seq x y z
N SER A 1 12.76 28.20 -2.01
CA SER A 1 11.44 28.68 -2.40
C SER A 1 10.74 27.66 -3.28
N ARG A 2 9.48 27.48 -3.04
CA ARG A 2 8.69 26.55 -3.84
C ARG A 2 8.26 27.16 -5.12
N GLY A 3 8.60 27.96 -5.69
CA GLY A 3 8.20 28.46 -6.96
C GLY A 3 6.70 28.64 -7.11
N LEU A 4 6.34 29.00 -8.28
CA LEU A 4 4.96 29.33 -8.61
C LEU A 4 4.09 28.09 -8.67
N GLY A 5 2.81 28.27 -8.36
CA GLY A 5 1.83 27.22 -8.52
C GLY A 5 1.72 26.26 -7.36
N ASP A 6 2.37 26.57 -6.25
CA ASP A 6 2.21 25.81 -5.03
C ASP A 6 2.42 24.31 -5.23
N VAL A 7 3.45 23.94 -6.00
CA VAL A 7 3.81 22.58 -6.27
C VAL A 7 4.73 22.05 -5.18
N TYR A 8 4.34 20.92 -4.59
CA TYR A 8 5.13 20.24 -3.58
C TYR A 8 5.83 19.05 -4.20
N LYS A 9 7.13 18.94 -3.97
CA LYS A 9 7.93 17.82 -4.46
C LYS A 9 8.29 16.90 -3.32
N ARG A 10 8.26 15.60 -3.59
CA ARG A 10 8.59 14.58 -2.63
C ARG A 10 9.64 13.64 -3.21
N GLN A 11 10.60 13.28 -2.38
CA GLN A 11 11.59 12.27 -2.70
C GLN A 11 11.74 11.36 -1.49
N PHE A 12 11.83 10.07 -1.76
CA PHE A 12 11.98 9.06 -0.72
C PHE A 12 13.44 8.64 -0.66
N PRO A 13 14.16 8.88 0.47
CA PRO A 13 15.57 8.49 0.58
C PRO A 13 15.80 7.00 0.40
N ASP A 14 14.83 6.18 0.87
CA ASP A 14 14.92 4.72 0.80
C ASP A 14 14.56 4.20 -0.60
N PHE A 15 13.93 5.02 -1.43
CA PHE A 15 13.52 4.67 -2.78
C PHE A 15 13.90 5.82 -3.70
N PRO A 16 15.18 5.91 -4.10
CA PRO A 16 15.66 7.03 -4.91
C PRO A 16 14.97 7.14 -6.28
N GLU A 17 14.43 6.03 -6.78
CA GLU A 17 13.66 6.04 -8.02
C GLU A 17 12.28 6.68 -7.86
N CYS A 18 11.83 6.90 -6.63
CA CYS A 18 10.49 7.40 -6.34
C CYS A 18 10.54 8.90 -6.07
N MET A 19 10.01 9.67 -6.99
CA MET A 19 9.89 11.12 -6.87
C MET A 19 8.52 11.53 -7.36
N THR A 20 7.85 12.40 -6.61
CA THR A 20 6.54 12.89 -6.97
C THR A 20 6.36 14.35 -6.59
N GLN A 21 5.30 14.95 -7.09
CA GLN A 21 4.90 16.32 -6.75
C GLN A 21 3.39 16.43 -6.76
N GLY A 22 2.88 17.43 -6.07
CA GLY A 22 1.46 17.71 -6.01
C GLY A 22 1.19 19.21 -5.93
N GLU A 23 -0.06 19.60 -6.17
CA GLU A 23 -0.45 21.03 -6.18
C GLU A 23 -0.60 21.61 -4.77
N ASN A 24 -0.86 20.80 -3.78
CA ASN A 24 -0.94 21.20 -2.38
C ASN A 24 -0.41 20.07 -1.50
N MET A 25 -0.36 20.30 -0.19
CA MET A 25 0.22 19.33 0.73
C MET A 25 -0.52 17.99 0.72
N GLN A 26 -1.85 18.01 0.72
CA GLN A 26 -2.64 16.79 0.70
C GLN A 26 -2.46 16.04 -0.63
N ASP A 27 -2.51 16.75 -1.73
CA ASP A 27 -2.31 16.16 -3.05
C ASP A 27 -0.90 15.57 -3.17
N ALA A 28 0.10 16.28 -2.70
CA ALA A 28 1.48 15.80 -2.70
C ALA A 28 1.62 14.54 -1.82
N TYR A 29 0.91 14.48 -0.68
CA TYR A 29 0.93 13.33 0.19
C TYR A 29 0.32 12.10 -0.50
N GLU A 30 -0.83 12.26 -1.13
CA GLU A 30 -1.50 11.18 -1.86
C GLU A 30 -0.66 10.68 -3.03
N MET A 31 -0.08 11.60 -3.78
CA MET A 31 0.81 11.25 -4.88
C MET A 31 2.05 10.53 -4.39
N ALA A 32 2.59 10.96 -3.25
CA ALA A 32 3.73 10.30 -2.63
C ALA A 32 3.37 8.87 -2.18
N TRP A 33 2.21 8.68 -1.58
CA TRP A 33 1.75 7.38 -1.14
C TRP A 33 1.57 6.41 -2.32
N ASP A 34 0.97 6.89 -3.40
CA ASP A 34 0.78 6.10 -4.62
C ASP A 34 2.12 5.75 -5.27
N ALA A 35 3.02 6.71 -5.35
CA ALA A 35 4.35 6.49 -5.94
C ALA A 35 5.19 5.51 -5.11
N LEU A 36 5.12 5.62 -3.79
CA LEU A 36 5.80 4.68 -2.89
C LEU A 36 5.25 3.27 -3.07
N GLY A 37 3.93 3.14 -3.15
CA GLY A 37 3.28 1.84 -3.37
C GLY A 37 3.73 1.19 -4.67
N LEU A 38 3.79 1.97 -5.75
CA LEU A 38 4.26 1.47 -7.03
C LEU A 38 5.72 1.00 -6.94
N ALA A 39 6.58 1.75 -6.26
CA ALA A 39 7.98 1.39 -6.09
C ALA A 39 8.14 0.11 -5.25
N VAL A 40 7.36 -0.03 -4.18
CA VAL A 40 7.38 -1.24 -3.33
C VAL A 40 6.92 -2.46 -4.13
N VAL A 41 5.80 -2.36 -4.84
CA VAL A 41 5.26 -3.46 -5.64
C VAL A 41 6.24 -3.85 -6.74
N SER A 42 6.85 -2.87 -7.42
CA SER A 42 7.84 -3.14 -8.46
C SER A 42 9.04 -3.91 -7.92
N ARG A 43 9.54 -3.54 -6.74
CA ARG A 43 10.65 -4.25 -6.12
C ARG A 43 10.27 -5.69 -5.74
N ILE A 44 9.07 -5.87 -5.20
CA ILE A 44 8.58 -7.21 -4.86
C ILE A 44 8.46 -8.08 -6.12
N GLU A 45 7.86 -7.56 -7.19
CA GLU A 45 7.71 -8.30 -8.44
C GLU A 45 9.04 -8.66 -9.08
N ASN A 46 10.03 -7.79 -8.97
CA ASN A 46 11.37 -8.02 -9.49
C ASN A 46 12.27 -8.77 -8.52
N ARG A 47 11.74 -9.18 -7.37
CA ARG A 47 12.48 -9.87 -6.32
C ARG A 47 13.67 -9.09 -5.82
N GLU A 48 13.57 -7.78 -5.81
CA GLU A 48 14.57 -6.89 -5.25
C GLU A 48 14.32 -6.70 -3.76
N ALA A 49 15.39 -6.52 -3.01
CA ALA A 49 15.28 -6.28 -1.58
C ALA A 49 14.62 -4.92 -1.32
N LEU A 50 13.78 -4.87 -0.29
CA LEU A 50 13.28 -3.60 0.21
C LEU A 50 14.36 -2.96 1.06
N PRO A 51 14.59 -1.63 0.92
CA PRO A 51 15.60 -0.97 1.74
C PRO A 51 15.16 -0.87 3.19
N PRO A 52 16.10 -0.78 4.13
CA PRO A 52 15.77 -0.52 5.52
C PRO A 52 15.19 0.88 5.66
N VAL A 53 14.40 1.08 6.73
CA VAL A 53 13.83 2.39 7.02
C VAL A 53 14.94 3.34 7.46
N THR A 54 14.99 4.51 6.82
CA THR A 54 15.89 5.60 7.21
C THR A 54 15.21 6.45 8.26
N GLU A 55 15.85 6.62 9.40
CA GLU A 55 15.31 7.48 10.45
C GLU A 55 15.29 8.93 9.98
N PRO A 56 14.23 9.71 10.29
CA PRO A 56 14.15 11.10 9.83
C PRO A 56 15.33 11.96 10.23
N TYR A 57 15.91 11.74 11.40
CA TYR A 57 17.06 12.54 11.85
C TYR A 57 18.34 12.22 11.08
N ALA A 58 18.41 11.10 10.39
CA ALA A 58 19.56 10.71 9.58
C ALA A 58 19.51 11.25 8.15
N VAL A 59 18.40 11.87 7.76
CA VAL A 59 18.24 12.42 6.43
C VAL A 59 18.87 13.80 6.36
N THR A 60 19.75 14.01 5.38
CA THR A 60 20.31 15.32 5.10
C THR A 60 19.36 16.11 4.20
N LEU A 61 18.92 17.26 4.67
CA LEU A 61 17.98 18.09 3.94
C LEU A 61 18.66 19.28 3.29
N ASP A 62 18.21 19.58 2.06
CA ASP A 62 18.59 20.83 1.40
C ASP A 62 17.87 22.00 2.07
N PRO A 63 18.39 23.25 1.90
CA PRO A 63 17.70 24.43 2.41
C PRO A 63 16.26 24.49 1.87
N ASP A 64 15.35 24.98 2.69
CA ASP A 64 13.94 25.14 2.36
C ASP A 64 13.18 23.81 2.15
N THR A 65 13.75 22.71 2.61
CA THR A 65 13.07 21.41 2.58
C THR A 65 12.78 20.91 3.99
N PHE A 66 11.87 19.97 4.08
CA PHE A 66 11.54 19.32 5.34
C PHE A 66 11.21 17.86 5.09
N CYS A 67 11.40 17.07 6.14
CA CYS A 67 11.15 15.63 6.07
C CYS A 67 9.77 15.31 6.62
N VAL A 68 9.03 14.48 5.88
CA VAL A 68 7.72 14.00 6.31
C VAL A 68 7.77 12.48 6.31
N VAL A 69 7.27 11.90 7.40
CA VAL A 69 7.10 10.45 7.48
C VAL A 69 5.79 10.07 6.78
N VAL A 70 5.89 9.18 5.80
CA VAL A 70 4.73 8.67 5.08
C VAL A 70 4.49 7.23 5.53
N PRO A 71 3.47 6.97 6.36
CA PRO A 71 3.13 5.61 6.71
C PRO A 71 2.58 4.89 5.48
N PHE A 72 3.05 3.69 5.24
CA PHE A 72 2.65 2.91 4.09
C PHE A 72 2.27 1.49 4.52
N ASP A 73 1.09 1.05 4.07
CA ASP A 73 0.61 -0.31 4.26
C ASP A 73 0.35 -0.92 2.90
N LEU A 74 1.08 -1.99 2.58
CA LEU A 74 0.97 -2.66 1.29
C LEU A 74 -0.44 -3.19 1.04
N ILE A 75 -1.10 -3.74 2.07
CA ILE A 75 -2.46 -4.26 1.91
C ILE A 75 -3.44 -3.16 1.56
N SER A 76 -3.34 -2.00 2.21
CA SER A 76 -4.18 -0.84 1.89
C SER A 76 -3.95 -0.36 0.47
N TYR A 77 -2.70 -0.36 0.04
CA TYR A 77 -2.35 0.00 -1.35
C TYR A 77 -2.98 -0.98 -2.34
N GLN A 78 -2.88 -2.27 -2.08
CA GLN A 78 -3.45 -3.31 -2.94
C GLN A 78 -4.97 -3.23 -2.99
N LYS A 79 -5.64 -2.95 -1.86
CA LYS A 79 -7.09 -2.72 -1.83
C LYS A 79 -7.50 -1.59 -2.75
N LYS A 80 -6.74 -0.50 -2.77
CA LYS A 80 -7.05 0.66 -3.60
C LYS A 80 -6.80 0.38 -5.08
N HIS A 81 -5.72 -0.31 -5.40
CA HIS A 81 -5.25 -0.44 -6.79
C HIS A 81 -5.48 -1.80 -7.42
N ASN A 82 -5.88 -2.80 -6.66
CA ASN A 82 -6.05 -4.15 -7.17
C ASN A 82 -7.17 -4.89 -6.44
N SER A 83 -8.37 -4.34 -6.51
CA SER A 83 -9.54 -4.90 -5.84
C SER A 83 -10.40 -5.79 -6.73
N LYS A 84 -9.92 -6.09 -7.94
CA LYS A 84 -10.66 -6.95 -8.85
C LYS A 84 -10.85 -8.33 -8.26
N ALA A 85 -12.09 -8.82 -8.25
CA ALA A 85 -12.39 -10.15 -7.71
C ALA A 85 -11.84 -11.24 -8.61
N VAL A 86 -11.29 -12.27 -8.01
CA VAL A 86 -10.88 -13.50 -8.69
C VAL A 86 -11.65 -14.67 -8.13
N LYS A 87 -11.96 -15.64 -8.99
CA LYS A 87 -12.63 -16.86 -8.55
C LYS A 87 -11.59 -17.85 -8.04
N LYS A 88 -11.93 -18.51 -6.95
CA LYS A 88 -11.08 -19.54 -6.38
C LYS A 88 -11.92 -20.77 -6.04
N THR A 89 -11.53 -21.91 -6.56
CA THR A 89 -12.21 -23.17 -6.30
C THR A 89 -11.53 -23.86 -5.13
N LEU A 90 -12.30 -24.15 -4.09
CA LEU A 90 -11.81 -24.75 -2.86
C LEU A 90 -12.64 -25.97 -2.50
N SER A 91 -12.04 -26.87 -1.73
CA SER A 91 -12.73 -28.06 -1.23
C SER A 91 -12.90 -27.95 0.28
N ILE A 92 -14.10 -28.25 0.73
CA ILE A 92 -14.43 -28.33 2.15
C ILE A 92 -15.24 -29.63 2.38
N PRO A 93 -15.31 -30.14 3.62
CA PRO A 93 -16.14 -31.30 3.91
C PRO A 93 -17.60 -31.07 3.53
N GLU A 94 -18.24 -32.14 3.03
CA GLU A 94 -19.63 -32.05 2.58
C GLU A 94 -20.57 -31.57 3.69
N TRP A 95 -20.43 -32.12 4.90
CA TRP A 95 -21.27 -31.71 6.01
C TRP A 95 -21.15 -30.23 6.35
N LEU A 96 -19.95 -29.68 6.23
CA LEU A 96 -19.71 -28.27 6.51
C LEU A 96 -20.34 -27.40 5.44
N ASN A 97 -20.25 -27.81 4.19
CA ASN A 97 -20.90 -27.13 3.10
C ASN A 97 -22.42 -27.09 3.28
N GLU A 98 -23.01 -28.21 3.63
CA GLU A 98 -24.46 -28.30 3.85
C GLU A 98 -24.90 -27.41 5.03
N ALA A 99 -24.20 -27.50 6.15
CA ALA A 99 -24.53 -26.69 7.33
C ALA A 99 -24.45 -25.20 7.06
N ALA A 100 -23.39 -24.76 6.37
CA ALA A 100 -23.22 -23.36 6.05
C ALA A 100 -24.24 -22.87 5.02
N THR A 101 -24.54 -23.70 4.02
CA THR A 101 -25.54 -23.38 3.00
C THR A 101 -26.93 -23.24 3.64
N ASP A 102 -27.29 -24.13 4.56
CA ASP A 102 -28.57 -24.09 5.26
C ASP A 102 -28.74 -22.81 6.08
N ARG A 103 -27.65 -22.23 6.55
CA ARG A 103 -27.66 -20.97 7.30
C ARG A 103 -27.45 -19.75 6.42
N ASN A 104 -27.45 -19.90 5.13
CA ASN A 104 -27.25 -18.82 4.16
C ASN A 104 -25.94 -18.05 4.39
N VAL A 105 -24.87 -18.76 4.75
CA VAL A 105 -23.56 -18.14 4.94
C VAL A 105 -23.01 -17.66 3.62
N ASN A 106 -22.49 -16.42 3.60
CA ASN A 106 -21.77 -15.90 2.46
C ASN A 106 -20.32 -16.41 2.49
N PHE A 107 -20.05 -17.50 1.76
CA PHE A 107 -18.74 -18.15 1.75
C PHE A 107 -17.63 -17.20 1.34
N SER A 108 -17.89 -16.39 0.33
CA SER A 108 -16.91 -15.45 -0.20
C SER A 108 -16.50 -14.43 0.87
N GLN A 109 -17.49 -13.88 1.59
CA GLN A 109 -17.21 -12.90 2.64
C GLN A 109 -16.47 -13.52 3.82
N VAL A 110 -16.89 -14.72 4.23
CA VAL A 110 -16.22 -15.45 5.32
C VAL A 110 -14.77 -15.72 4.99
N LEU A 111 -14.50 -16.15 3.76
CA LEU A 111 -13.14 -16.41 3.30
C LEU A 111 -12.30 -15.13 3.31
N GLN A 112 -12.84 -14.03 2.79
CA GLN A 112 -12.14 -12.75 2.78
C GLN A 112 -11.80 -12.28 4.19
N ASP A 113 -12.77 -12.38 5.11
CA ASP A 113 -12.56 -11.95 6.50
C ASP A 113 -11.48 -12.80 7.19
N ALA A 114 -11.50 -14.11 6.96
CA ALA A 114 -10.51 -15.00 7.53
C ALA A 114 -9.10 -14.73 6.98
N LEU A 115 -9.00 -14.49 5.69
CA LEU A 115 -7.72 -14.18 5.06
C LEU A 115 -7.16 -12.84 5.56
N LEU A 116 -8.01 -11.82 5.68
CA LEU A 116 -7.59 -10.53 6.22
C LEU A 116 -7.08 -10.66 7.65
N GLN A 117 -7.76 -11.43 8.46
CA GLN A 117 -7.34 -11.69 9.84
C GLN A 117 -5.98 -12.40 9.86
N LYS A 118 -5.80 -13.38 8.99
CA LYS A 118 -4.55 -14.13 8.90
C LYS A 118 -3.37 -13.25 8.47
N LEU A 119 -3.62 -12.35 7.53
CA LEU A 119 -2.58 -11.45 7.03
C LEU A 119 -2.19 -10.37 8.04
N ASN A 120 -3.07 -10.06 8.99
CA ASN A 120 -2.82 -9.06 10.03
C ASN A 120 -2.12 -9.63 11.28
N GLN A 121 -1.76 -10.89 11.24
CA GLN A 121 -1.01 -11.51 12.33
C GLN A 121 0.49 -11.29 12.21
#